data_84094ed749fc5c4e9e07e2cbee529c17
#
_entry.id   84094ed749fc5c4e9e07e2cbee529c17
#
_cell.length_a   1.000
_cell.length_b   1.000
_cell.length_c   1.000
_cell.angle_alpha   90.00
_cell.angle_beta   90.00
_cell.angle_gamma   90.00
#
_symmetry.space_group_name_H-M   'P 1'
#
loop_
_entity.id
_entity.type
_entity.pdbx_description
1 polymer ?
#
loop_
_entity_poly.entity_id
_entity_poly.type
_entity_poly.pdbx_seq_one_letter_code
_entity_poly.pdbx_strand_id
1 'polypeptide(L)'
;GKLMAMMAKPNTVFAELAVIYSGMSALNSRLTGFQDVINEERKDMIRYGTFSFREDNSFVYSLTQSLIQSGNIDAIYVSNVMVETVAEAIKDSGYKNKILLVGHDITPKIVRYLKEGIIDVTIGQEPEKQGYIAVEKLCRKLLMDEDISGDTYTKIEVVVKENIP
;
A
#
# COMPACT_ATOMS: atom_id res chain seq x y z
N GLY A 1 0.56 7.37 -5.18
CA GLY A 1 1.32 7.97 -6.27
C GLY A 1 2.24 9.07 -5.74
N LYS A 2 1.67 10.13 -5.15
CA LYS A 2 2.42 11.34 -4.76
C LYS A 2 3.63 11.07 -3.85
N LEU A 3 3.49 10.22 -2.84
CA LEU A 3 4.60 9.87 -1.93
C LEU A 3 5.75 9.22 -2.68
N MET A 4 5.47 8.23 -3.53
CA MET A 4 6.50 7.61 -4.35
C MET A 4 7.13 8.63 -5.32
N ALA A 5 6.31 9.48 -5.96
CA ALA A 5 6.79 10.51 -6.87
C ALA A 5 7.79 11.48 -6.21
N MET A 6 7.57 11.81 -4.93
CA MET A 6 8.46 12.69 -4.15
C MET A 6 9.74 11.99 -3.67
N MET A 7 9.67 10.70 -3.36
CA MET A 7 10.77 9.94 -2.75
C MET A 7 11.68 9.27 -3.79
N ALA A 8 11.12 8.93 -4.96
CA ALA A 8 11.85 8.21 -6.01
C ALA A 8 12.88 9.10 -6.70
N LYS A 9 14.06 8.54 -7.00
CA LYS A 9 15.09 9.17 -7.79
C LYS A 9 14.67 9.33 -9.27
N PRO A 10 15.30 10.20 -10.04
CA PRO A 10 15.08 10.23 -11.49
C PRO A 10 15.36 8.86 -12.13
N ASN A 11 14.56 8.50 -13.14
CA ASN A 11 14.63 7.24 -13.87
C ASN A 11 14.44 5.97 -13.01
N THR A 12 13.78 6.07 -11.84
CA THR A 12 13.43 4.92 -10.99
C THR A 12 12.62 3.90 -11.77
N VAL A 13 13.04 2.65 -11.74
CA VAL A 13 12.30 1.51 -12.29
C VAL A 13 11.42 0.94 -11.18
N PHE A 14 10.11 0.86 -11.41
CA PHE A 14 9.17 0.44 -10.37
C PHE A 14 8.21 -0.67 -10.83
N ALA A 15 7.81 -1.50 -9.88
CA ALA A 15 6.75 -2.50 -10.04
C ALA A 15 5.52 -2.13 -9.21
N GLU A 16 4.34 -2.46 -9.72
CA GLU A 16 3.06 -2.32 -9.06
C GLU A 16 2.51 -3.70 -8.72
N LEU A 17 2.23 -3.94 -7.45
CA LEU A 17 1.63 -5.17 -6.93
C LEU A 17 0.22 -4.87 -6.45
N ALA A 18 -0.78 -5.37 -7.15
CA ALA A 18 -2.17 -5.09 -6.88
C ALA A 18 -2.99 -6.37 -6.66
N VAL A 19 -3.78 -6.38 -5.59
CA VAL A 19 -4.73 -7.46 -5.38
C VAL A 19 -6.00 -7.21 -6.17
N ILE A 20 -6.44 -8.22 -6.90
CA ILE A 20 -7.70 -8.17 -7.65
C ILE A 20 -8.76 -8.98 -6.91
N TYR A 21 -9.83 -8.29 -6.53
CA TYR A 21 -11.10 -8.90 -6.17
C TYR A 21 -12.21 -8.30 -7.03
N SER A 22 -13.06 -9.15 -7.59
CA SER A 22 -14.27 -8.69 -8.26
C SER A 22 -15.14 -7.95 -7.25
N GLY A 23 -15.47 -6.67 -7.53
CA GLY A 23 -16.33 -5.84 -6.67
C GLY A 23 -15.58 -4.97 -5.65
N MET A 24 -14.27 -5.05 -5.49
CA MET A 24 -13.51 -4.15 -4.61
C MET A 24 -13.07 -2.88 -5.35
N SER A 25 -13.98 -1.92 -5.49
CA SER A 25 -13.70 -0.62 -6.12
C SER A 25 -12.56 0.15 -5.45
N ALA A 26 -12.42 0.03 -4.12
CA ALA A 26 -11.40 0.75 -3.37
C ALA A 26 -9.96 0.37 -3.78
N LEU A 27 -9.66 -0.93 -3.99
CA LEU A 27 -8.32 -1.36 -4.41
C LEU A 27 -8.01 -0.92 -5.85
N ASN A 28 -9.01 -0.98 -6.74
CA ASN A 28 -8.87 -0.48 -8.10
C ASN A 28 -8.62 1.04 -8.10
N SER A 29 -9.36 1.80 -7.29
CA SER A 29 -9.17 3.24 -7.17
C SER A 29 -7.78 3.61 -6.62
N ARG A 30 -7.21 2.82 -5.70
CA ARG A 30 -5.84 3.03 -5.22
C ARG A 30 -4.82 2.88 -6.34
N LEU A 31 -4.95 1.80 -7.14
CA LEU A 31 -4.04 1.54 -8.25
C LEU A 31 -4.17 2.62 -9.32
N THR A 32 -5.40 2.96 -9.73
CA THR A 32 -5.65 4.02 -10.71
C THR A 32 -5.09 5.36 -10.23
N GLY A 33 -5.41 5.78 -9.01
CA GLY A 33 -4.89 7.05 -8.46
C GLY A 33 -3.37 7.06 -8.26
N PHE A 34 -2.74 5.90 -8.05
CA PHE A 34 -1.29 5.78 -8.08
C PHE A 34 -0.75 6.03 -9.49
N GLN A 35 -1.34 5.35 -10.48
CA GLN A 35 -0.90 5.41 -11.89
C GLN A 35 -1.10 6.80 -12.49
N ASP A 36 -2.23 7.45 -12.19
CA ASP A 36 -2.52 8.81 -12.67
C ASP A 36 -1.42 9.78 -12.24
N VAL A 37 -1.06 9.79 -10.96
CA VAL A 37 -0.01 10.68 -10.44
C VAL A 37 1.35 10.38 -11.07
N ILE A 38 1.75 9.10 -11.19
CA ILE A 38 3.04 8.76 -11.79
C ILE A 38 3.08 9.18 -13.27
N ASN A 39 2.01 8.90 -14.02
CA ASN A 39 1.92 9.24 -15.44
C ASN A 39 1.94 10.76 -15.69
N GLU A 40 1.34 11.54 -14.80
CA GLU A 40 1.29 12.99 -14.92
C GLU A 40 2.57 13.68 -14.47
N GLU A 41 3.11 13.30 -13.29
CA GLU A 41 4.16 14.04 -12.62
C GLU A 41 5.57 13.45 -12.77
N ARG A 42 5.67 12.15 -13.09
CA ARG A 42 6.94 11.42 -13.11
C ARG A 42 7.13 10.59 -14.38
N LYS A 43 7.07 11.27 -15.52
CA LYS A 43 7.28 10.66 -16.86
C LYS A 43 8.69 10.08 -17.04
N ASP A 44 9.61 10.43 -16.16
CA ASP A 44 10.95 9.87 -16.08
C ASP A 44 10.99 8.48 -15.46
N MET A 45 10.00 8.11 -14.65
CA MET A 45 9.95 6.80 -14.02
C MET A 45 9.52 5.71 -15.01
N ILE A 46 10.14 4.55 -14.90
CA ILE A 46 9.95 3.41 -15.81
C ILE A 46 9.15 2.33 -15.13
N ARG A 47 7.94 2.07 -15.62
CA ARG A 47 7.12 0.96 -15.11
C ARG A 47 7.67 -0.36 -15.63
N TYR A 48 8.20 -1.20 -14.73
CA TYR A 48 8.62 -2.57 -15.04
C TYR A 48 7.41 -3.45 -15.34
N GLY A 49 6.35 -3.33 -14.54
CA GLY A 49 5.10 -4.05 -14.75
C GLY A 49 4.08 -3.82 -13.65
N THR A 50 2.82 -4.15 -13.97
CA THR A 50 1.72 -4.22 -13.02
C THR A 50 1.33 -5.68 -12.84
N PHE A 51 1.53 -6.21 -11.63
CA PHE A 51 1.25 -7.60 -11.29
C PHE A 51 -0.02 -7.67 -10.47
N SER A 52 -1.01 -8.34 -11.03
CA SER A 52 -2.32 -8.49 -10.41
C SER A 52 -2.53 -9.93 -9.96
N PHE A 53 -2.91 -10.13 -8.71
CA PHE A 53 -3.03 -11.45 -8.11
C PHE A 53 -4.17 -11.51 -7.08
N ARG A 54 -4.54 -12.73 -6.67
CA ARG A 54 -5.35 -12.95 -5.46
C ARG A 54 -4.43 -12.97 -4.24
N GLU A 55 -4.98 -12.71 -3.05
CA GLU A 55 -4.20 -12.78 -1.81
C GLU A 55 -3.62 -14.18 -1.59
N ASP A 56 -2.34 -14.31 -1.92
CA ASP A 56 -1.53 -15.51 -1.77
C ASP A 56 -0.12 -15.08 -1.37
N ASN A 57 0.20 -15.28 -0.10
CA ASN A 57 1.51 -14.92 0.45
C ASN A 57 2.66 -15.61 -0.27
N SER A 58 2.52 -16.89 -0.61
CA SER A 58 3.58 -17.66 -1.25
C SER A 58 3.85 -17.14 -2.65
N PHE A 59 2.79 -16.80 -3.40
CA PHE A 59 2.91 -16.20 -4.72
C PHE A 59 3.58 -14.84 -4.67
N VAL A 60 3.11 -13.95 -3.78
CA VAL A 60 3.67 -12.59 -3.63
C VAL A 60 5.12 -12.62 -3.18
N TYR A 61 5.47 -13.52 -2.25
CA TYR A 61 6.84 -13.73 -1.83
C TYR A 61 7.74 -14.14 -3.01
N SER A 62 7.34 -15.18 -3.76
CA SER A 62 8.10 -15.69 -4.90
C SER A 62 8.21 -14.67 -6.03
N LEU A 63 7.14 -13.94 -6.33
CA LEU A 63 7.13 -12.84 -7.30
C LEU A 63 8.13 -11.75 -6.89
N THR A 64 8.12 -11.34 -5.62
CA THR A 64 9.05 -10.33 -5.12
C THR A 64 10.50 -10.79 -5.23
N GLN A 65 10.80 -12.05 -4.88
CA GLN A 65 12.13 -12.63 -5.06
C GLN A 65 12.57 -12.58 -6.53
N SER A 66 11.69 -12.92 -7.45
CA SER A 66 11.98 -12.88 -8.90
C SER A 66 12.25 -11.45 -9.39
N LEU A 67 11.47 -10.46 -8.91
CA LEU A 67 11.68 -9.06 -9.22
C LEU A 67 13.05 -8.58 -8.74
N ILE A 68 13.44 -8.93 -7.52
CA ILE A 68 14.74 -8.58 -6.95
C ILE A 68 15.88 -9.21 -7.73
N GLN A 69 15.74 -10.50 -8.08
CA GLN A 69 16.75 -11.24 -8.85
C GLN A 69 16.97 -10.68 -10.26
N SER A 70 15.95 -10.03 -10.84
CA SER A 70 16.13 -9.34 -12.13
C SER A 70 17.15 -8.20 -12.07
N GLY A 71 17.42 -7.67 -10.87
CA GLY A 71 18.39 -6.59 -10.62
C GLY A 71 17.97 -5.21 -11.13
N ASN A 72 16.76 -5.09 -11.68
CA ASN A 72 16.29 -3.89 -12.37
C ASN A 72 15.12 -3.19 -11.67
N ILE A 73 14.94 -3.40 -10.36
CA ILE A 73 13.85 -2.78 -9.60
C ILE A 73 14.40 -1.87 -8.52
N ASP A 74 13.99 -0.62 -8.55
CA ASP A 74 14.35 0.42 -7.57
C ASP A 74 13.20 0.72 -6.59
N ALA A 75 11.95 0.46 -7.01
CA ALA A 75 10.78 0.76 -6.19
C ALA A 75 9.65 -0.27 -6.40
N ILE A 76 8.86 -0.50 -5.35
CA ILE A 76 7.67 -1.35 -5.38
C ILE A 76 6.52 -0.61 -4.69
N TYR A 77 5.37 -0.54 -5.38
CA TYR A 77 4.11 -0.12 -4.81
C TYR A 77 3.21 -1.33 -4.56
N VAL A 78 2.63 -1.41 -3.37
CA VAL A 78 1.70 -2.49 -3.00
C VAL A 78 0.38 -1.90 -2.54
N SER A 79 -0.72 -2.27 -3.19
CA SER A 79 -2.03 -1.65 -2.99
C SER A 79 -2.77 -2.06 -1.71
N ASN A 80 -2.23 -3.02 -0.92
CA ASN A 80 -2.88 -3.57 0.27
C ASN A 80 -1.87 -4.07 1.31
N VAL A 81 -2.36 -4.81 2.33
CA VAL A 81 -1.59 -5.39 3.45
C VAL A 81 -0.46 -6.34 3.00
N MET A 82 -0.49 -6.86 1.76
CA MET A 82 0.57 -7.73 1.25
C MET A 82 1.95 -7.06 1.18
N VAL A 83 2.03 -5.75 1.46
CA VAL A 83 3.30 -5.04 1.65
C VAL A 83 4.17 -5.70 2.71
N GLU A 84 3.58 -6.35 3.71
CA GLU A 84 4.36 -7.09 4.73
C GLU A 84 5.05 -8.34 4.18
N THR A 85 4.42 -9.04 3.24
CA THR A 85 5.03 -10.19 2.55
C THR A 85 6.13 -9.75 1.58
N VAL A 86 5.92 -8.63 0.89
CA VAL A 86 6.94 -8.01 0.04
C VAL A 86 8.15 -7.59 0.87
N ALA A 87 7.93 -6.95 2.02
CA ALA A 87 9.00 -6.55 2.93
C ALA A 87 9.79 -7.74 3.47
N GLU A 88 9.11 -8.86 3.79
CA GLU A 88 9.75 -10.12 4.19
C GLU A 88 10.65 -10.66 3.08
N ALA A 89 10.15 -10.74 1.86
CA ALA A 89 10.93 -11.21 0.71
C ALA A 89 12.15 -10.32 0.41
N ILE A 90 12.02 -9.00 0.54
CA ILE A 90 13.15 -8.06 0.41
C ILE A 90 14.20 -8.33 1.49
N LYS A 91 13.77 -8.46 2.75
CA LYS A 91 14.66 -8.75 3.88
C LYS A 91 15.45 -10.04 3.69
N ASP A 92 14.74 -11.11 3.32
CA ASP A 92 15.31 -12.46 3.21
C ASP A 92 16.23 -12.61 1.99
N SER A 93 16.03 -11.77 0.96
CA SER A 93 16.87 -11.78 -0.24
C SER A 93 18.31 -11.36 0.03
N GLY A 94 18.56 -10.65 1.12
CA GLY A 94 19.85 -10.02 1.39
C GLY A 94 20.26 -8.96 0.37
N TYR A 95 19.32 -8.47 -0.42
CA TYR A 95 19.57 -7.47 -1.47
C TYR A 95 20.15 -6.20 -0.86
N LYS A 96 21.33 -5.81 -1.34
CA LYS A 96 22.09 -4.69 -0.75
C LYS A 96 21.61 -3.33 -1.20
N ASN A 97 20.96 -3.24 -2.37
CA ASN A 97 20.44 -1.99 -2.86
C ASN A 97 19.11 -1.69 -2.20
N LYS A 98 18.89 -0.44 -1.87
CA LYS A 98 17.64 0.01 -1.27
C LYS A 98 16.53 -0.03 -2.33
N ILE A 99 15.46 -0.75 -2.04
CA ILE A 99 14.21 -0.70 -2.78
C ILE A 99 13.26 0.25 -2.05
N LEU A 100 12.75 1.27 -2.73
CA LEU A 100 11.71 2.15 -2.18
C LEU A 100 10.38 1.39 -2.11
N LEU A 101 9.96 1.02 -0.91
CA LEU A 101 8.74 0.25 -0.69
C LEU A 101 7.62 1.11 -0.11
N VAL A 102 6.55 1.26 -0.89
CA VAL A 102 5.35 2.01 -0.53
C VAL A 102 4.15 1.07 -0.46
N GLY A 103 3.43 1.09 0.66
CA GLY A 103 2.31 0.18 0.88
C GLY A 103 1.10 0.82 1.54
N HIS A 104 0.18 -0.04 1.97
CA HIS A 104 -1.04 0.31 2.69
C HIS A 104 -1.15 -0.53 3.96
N ASP A 105 -2.02 -0.04 4.85
CA ASP A 105 -2.38 -0.62 6.13
C ASP A 105 -1.31 -0.51 7.21
N ILE A 106 -1.71 -0.74 8.46
CA ILE A 106 -0.84 -0.69 9.64
C ILE A 106 -1.11 -1.95 10.45
N THR A 107 -0.16 -2.89 10.38
CA THR A 107 -0.14 -4.10 11.22
C THR A 107 1.11 -4.09 12.09
N PRO A 108 1.17 -4.88 13.17
CA PRO A 108 2.41 -5.01 13.95
C PRO A 108 3.62 -5.42 13.11
N LYS A 109 3.42 -6.21 12.06
CA LYS A 109 4.47 -6.66 11.14
C LYS A 109 4.94 -5.51 10.25
N ILE A 110 4.01 -4.71 9.71
CA ILE A 110 4.32 -3.49 8.93
C ILE A 110 5.08 -2.48 9.79
N VAL A 111 4.62 -2.22 11.01
CA VAL A 111 5.30 -1.33 11.98
C VAL A 111 6.74 -1.78 12.23
N ARG A 112 6.98 -3.09 12.40
CA ARG A 112 8.34 -3.62 12.54
C ARG A 112 9.19 -3.32 11.32
N TYR A 113 8.69 -3.56 10.11
CA TYR A 113 9.44 -3.31 8.87
C TYR A 113 9.67 -1.82 8.58
N LEU A 114 8.76 -0.93 9.01
CA LEU A 114 9.00 0.51 9.01
C LEU A 114 10.18 0.87 9.94
N LYS A 115 10.19 0.35 11.17
CA LYS A 115 11.30 0.56 12.13
C LYS A 115 12.64 0.06 11.61
N GLU A 116 12.64 -1.08 10.93
CA GLU A 116 13.82 -1.67 10.29
C GLU A 116 14.23 -0.91 9.00
N GLY A 117 13.40 -0.01 8.50
CA GLY A 117 13.65 0.76 7.27
C GLY A 117 13.54 -0.06 5.99
N ILE A 118 12.80 -1.18 6.01
CA ILE A 118 12.51 -2.01 4.84
C ILE A 118 11.30 -1.45 4.10
N ILE A 119 10.24 -1.07 4.84
CA ILE A 119 9.14 -0.27 4.31
C ILE A 119 9.49 1.19 4.55
N ASP A 120 9.37 2.02 3.52
CA ASP A 120 9.64 3.45 3.61
C ASP A 120 8.42 4.23 4.07
N VAL A 121 7.25 3.89 3.53
CA VAL A 121 5.99 4.55 3.88
C VAL A 121 4.82 3.60 3.71
N THR A 122 3.86 3.70 4.61
CA THR A 122 2.56 3.05 4.48
C THR A 122 1.43 4.05 4.69
N ILE A 123 0.26 3.71 4.16
CA ILE A 123 -0.95 4.53 4.27
C ILE A 123 -1.96 3.80 5.14
N GLY A 124 -2.17 4.32 6.35
CA GLY A 124 -3.17 3.85 7.30
C GLY A 124 -4.57 4.39 7.00
N GLN A 125 -5.60 3.66 7.43
CA GLN A 125 -7.00 3.95 7.14
C GLN A 125 -7.89 3.98 8.39
N GLU A 126 -7.35 3.90 9.59
CA GLU A 126 -8.08 3.85 10.86
C GLU A 126 -9.19 2.76 10.87
N PRO A 127 -8.91 1.46 10.64
CA PRO A 127 -9.94 0.42 10.50
C PRO A 127 -10.82 0.25 11.75
N GLU A 128 -10.26 0.43 12.94
CA GLU A 128 -11.00 0.40 14.21
C GLU A 128 -12.04 1.50 14.28
N LYS A 129 -11.67 2.73 13.86
CA LYS A 129 -12.58 3.86 13.82
C LYS A 129 -13.66 3.70 12.75
N GLN A 130 -13.34 3.11 11.61
CA GLN A 130 -14.34 2.76 10.59
C GLN A 130 -15.38 1.80 11.17
N GLY A 131 -14.94 0.74 11.85
CA GLY A 131 -15.84 -0.21 12.52
C GLY A 131 -16.68 0.45 13.59
N TYR A 132 -16.09 1.28 14.45
CA TYR A 132 -16.79 2.02 15.48
C TYR A 132 -17.90 2.93 14.92
N ILE A 133 -17.55 3.77 13.92
CA ILE A 133 -18.50 4.68 13.29
C ILE A 133 -19.65 3.94 12.63
N ALA A 134 -19.36 2.80 11.97
CA ALA A 134 -20.40 2.00 11.32
C ALA A 134 -21.42 1.47 12.35
N VAL A 135 -20.94 0.92 13.47
CA VAL A 135 -21.81 0.42 14.55
C VAL A 135 -22.55 1.57 15.24
N GLU A 136 -21.87 2.67 15.54
CA GLU A 136 -22.50 3.85 16.16
C GLU A 136 -23.65 4.38 15.29
N LYS A 137 -23.44 4.57 14.00
CA LYS A 137 -24.49 5.02 13.08
C LYS A 137 -25.65 4.05 13.00
N LEU A 138 -25.35 2.75 12.94
CA LEU A 138 -26.40 1.73 12.95
C LEU A 138 -27.25 1.79 14.22
N CYS A 139 -26.63 1.92 15.40
CA CYS A 139 -27.33 2.08 16.67
C CYS A 139 -28.20 3.35 16.69
N ARG A 140 -27.70 4.49 16.24
CA ARG A 140 -28.47 5.73 16.12
C ARG A 140 -29.68 5.56 15.21
N LYS A 141 -29.51 4.90 14.07
CA LYS A 141 -30.62 4.62 13.15
C LYS A 141 -31.69 3.73 13.78
N LEU A 142 -31.27 2.62 14.40
CA LEU A 142 -32.21 1.61 14.90
C LEU A 142 -32.87 1.99 16.22
N LEU A 143 -32.18 2.72 17.10
CA LEU A 143 -32.65 3.02 18.45
C LEU A 143 -33.23 4.42 18.59
N MET A 144 -32.77 5.37 17.79
CA MET A 144 -33.14 6.78 17.90
C MET A 144 -33.87 7.30 16.65
N ASP A 145 -34.01 6.46 15.63
CA ASP A 145 -34.58 6.81 14.29
C ASP A 145 -33.93 8.05 13.66
N GLU A 146 -32.64 8.27 13.95
CA GLU A 146 -31.90 9.39 13.38
C GLU A 146 -31.68 9.17 11.87
N ASP A 147 -31.70 10.26 11.09
CA ASP A 147 -31.27 10.22 9.71
C ASP A 147 -29.73 10.13 9.64
N ILE A 148 -29.24 9.01 9.13
CA ILE A 148 -27.82 8.71 8.94
C ILE A 148 -27.40 8.75 7.47
N SER A 149 -28.16 9.45 6.64
CA SER A 149 -27.85 9.58 5.22
C SER A 149 -26.46 10.21 4.98
N GLY A 150 -25.86 9.85 3.86
CA GLY A 150 -24.56 10.36 3.42
C GLY A 150 -23.36 9.51 3.82
N ASP A 151 -22.27 9.74 3.09
CA ASP A 151 -21.00 9.06 3.27
C ASP A 151 -20.23 9.62 4.48
N THR A 152 -19.48 8.76 5.14
CA THR A 152 -18.56 9.15 6.21
C THR A 152 -17.16 8.71 5.87
N TYR A 153 -16.24 9.66 5.88
CA TYR A 153 -14.84 9.42 5.56
C TYR A 153 -13.99 9.44 6.83
N THR A 154 -13.15 8.44 6.99
CA THR A 154 -12.08 8.44 8.01
C THR A 154 -10.83 9.11 7.46
N LYS A 155 -9.92 9.48 8.34
CA LYS A 155 -8.64 10.05 7.93
C LYS A 155 -7.76 9.03 7.24
N ILE A 156 -7.01 9.50 6.25
CA ILE A 156 -5.87 8.78 5.70
C ILE A 156 -4.64 9.26 6.46
N GLU A 157 -3.87 8.32 7.01
CA GLU A 157 -2.66 8.59 7.75
C GLU A 157 -1.44 8.11 6.95
N VAL A 158 -0.49 9.02 6.73
CA VAL A 158 0.82 8.66 6.15
C VAL A 158 1.75 8.30 7.29
N VAL A 159 2.20 7.05 7.31
CA VAL A 159 3.08 6.52 8.35
C VAL A 159 4.45 6.21 7.78
N VAL A 160 5.45 6.83 8.37
CA VAL A 160 6.87 6.63 8.10
C VAL A 160 7.57 6.27 9.41
N LYS A 161 8.84 5.89 9.35
CA LYS A 161 9.60 5.47 10.53
C LYS A 161 9.57 6.52 11.67
N GLU A 162 9.52 7.80 11.34
CA GLU A 162 9.63 8.93 12.27
C GLU A 162 8.33 9.24 13.01
N ASN A 163 7.17 8.77 12.52
CA ASN A 163 5.86 9.05 13.14
C ASN A 163 5.08 7.79 13.52
N ILE A 164 5.76 6.67 13.67
CA ILE A 164 5.13 5.40 14.08
C ILE A 164 4.47 5.58 15.44
N PRO A 165 3.20 5.16 15.61
CA PRO A 165 2.46 5.24 16.87
C PRO A 165 3.06 4.34 17.97
#